data_8b112c9caa3094a86e092abf520b68d9
#
_entry.id   8b112c9caa3094a86e092abf520b68d9
#
_cell.length_a   1.000
_cell.length_b   1.000
_cell.length_c   1.000
_cell.angle_alpha   90.00
_cell.angle_beta   90.00
_cell.angle_gamma   90.00
#
_symmetry.space_group_name_H-M   'P 1'
#
loop_
_entity.id
_entity.type
_entity.pdbx_description
1 polymer ?
#
loop_
_entity_poly.entity_id
_entity_poly.type
_entity_poly.pdbx_seq_one_letter_code
_entity_poly.pdbx_strand_id
1 'polypeptide(L)'
;MPAQLKLAEPENPLHKLSEEQLEAIGREFDELHEEVKDDLGERDARYIRSIIDLHRRLGLMGRMELLGSNSKVLWALGASTLSMAKILENMEIGHNVLHGQWDWMNDPVINSQAWDWDTASTAQAWRHSHNYVHHTFTNIRGKDKDLGYEIMRIDPHQKWHPVYLMQPVYNVLLMLFFEWGVAFHDLDLDAVRSGEKSQKDVLHDMKGIWGKARLQITKDYIAWPLFSALVTAGVQYAIGARDISPMSMAKAQRSRKERVRRSAGKALRRARRTTPKQPSRAELALDAGKRAFVNTATADAAANFVRNIWSYAIIFCGHFPDQTYTFTQEETEDETTGARYVRQLLGAANIEGSPLFHVISGNLGYQVEHHLYPDMPSTRYGEIAPRVREICTRYELPYNTGPFLKQLYMVQRTIVRLAFPGGKVRPKPGPYQGPAVRTSGERPTQTAEAA
;
A
#
# COMPACT_ATOMS: atom_id res chain seq x y z
N MET A 1 15.72 40.14 -16.21
CA MET A 1 15.41 38.68 -16.16
C MET A 1 16.59 37.98 -15.50
N PRO A 2 16.46 37.35 -14.34
CA PRO A 2 17.57 36.59 -13.78
C PRO A 2 17.77 35.34 -14.66
N ALA A 3 19.02 35.10 -15.06
CA ALA A 3 19.42 33.91 -15.79
C ALA A 3 18.96 32.67 -15.03
N GLN A 4 18.06 31.88 -15.63
CA GLN A 4 17.80 30.52 -15.17
C GLN A 4 19.12 29.79 -15.25
N LEU A 5 19.73 29.52 -14.10
CA LEU A 5 20.80 28.53 -13.99
C LEU A 5 20.24 27.24 -14.58
N LYS A 6 20.64 26.90 -15.81
CA LYS A 6 20.47 25.54 -16.32
C LYS A 6 21.19 24.62 -15.34
N LEU A 7 20.42 23.94 -14.47
CA LEU A 7 20.94 22.86 -13.67
C LEU A 7 21.38 21.79 -14.67
N ALA A 8 22.67 21.44 -14.64
CA ALA A 8 23.17 20.31 -15.43
C ALA A 8 22.38 19.09 -14.97
N GLU A 9 21.49 18.60 -15.84
CA GLU A 9 20.79 17.33 -15.59
C GLU A 9 21.81 16.21 -15.60
N PRO A 10 21.69 15.21 -14.69
CA PRO A 10 22.40 13.97 -14.88
C PRO A 10 21.97 13.42 -16.24
N GLU A 11 22.92 13.13 -17.09
CA GLU A 11 22.67 12.64 -18.43
C GLU A 11 21.80 11.37 -18.34
N ASN A 12 20.62 11.39 -19.00
CA ASN A 12 19.70 10.28 -19.01
C ASN A 12 20.36 9.07 -19.72
N PRO A 13 20.49 7.90 -19.05
CA PRO A 13 21.10 6.72 -19.66
C PRO A 13 20.47 6.32 -21.00
N LEU A 14 19.19 6.62 -21.20
CA LEU A 14 18.47 6.35 -22.45
C LEU A 14 19.17 7.02 -23.66
N HIS A 15 19.71 8.23 -23.48
CA HIS A 15 20.39 8.97 -24.55
C HIS A 15 21.78 8.42 -24.90
N LYS A 16 22.32 7.50 -24.12
CA LYS A 16 23.62 6.87 -24.36
C LYS A 16 23.55 5.60 -25.19
N LEU A 17 22.34 5.06 -25.34
CA LEU A 17 22.09 3.82 -26.05
C LEU A 17 21.92 4.10 -27.55
N SER A 18 22.56 3.28 -28.40
CA SER A 18 22.30 3.29 -29.83
C SER A 18 20.95 2.64 -30.15
N GLU A 19 20.40 2.92 -31.33
CA GLU A 19 19.17 2.27 -31.81
C GLU A 19 19.30 0.74 -31.82
N GLU A 20 20.46 0.21 -32.25
CA GLU A 20 20.74 -1.23 -32.24
C GLU A 20 20.72 -1.82 -30.82
N GLN A 21 21.24 -1.08 -29.83
CA GLN A 21 21.19 -1.48 -28.42
C GLN A 21 19.77 -1.46 -27.89
N LEU A 22 18.97 -0.43 -28.23
CA LEU A 22 17.57 -0.36 -27.84
C LEU A 22 16.76 -1.51 -28.45
N GLU A 23 16.96 -1.84 -29.73
CA GLU A 23 16.34 -2.99 -30.34
C GLU A 23 16.75 -4.32 -29.67
N ALA A 24 18.03 -4.48 -29.33
CA ALA A 24 18.52 -5.66 -28.63
C ALA A 24 17.91 -5.79 -27.23
N ILE A 25 17.85 -4.70 -26.47
CA ILE A 25 17.19 -4.63 -25.15
C ILE A 25 15.72 -5.01 -25.29
N GLY A 26 15.04 -4.46 -26.29
CA GLY A 26 13.62 -4.79 -26.55
C GLY A 26 13.41 -6.29 -26.75
N ARG A 27 14.22 -6.92 -27.63
CA ARG A 27 14.17 -8.36 -27.86
C ARG A 27 14.45 -9.19 -26.59
N GLU A 28 15.50 -8.84 -25.82
CA GLU A 28 15.84 -9.58 -24.62
C GLU A 28 14.74 -9.53 -23.53
N PHE A 29 14.08 -8.38 -23.39
CA PHE A 29 12.95 -8.26 -22.45
C PHE A 29 11.70 -8.96 -22.98
N ASP A 30 11.42 -8.90 -24.27
CA ASP A 30 10.29 -9.62 -24.88
C ASP A 30 10.49 -11.14 -24.76
N GLU A 31 11.70 -11.66 -25.03
CA GLU A 31 12.05 -13.07 -24.86
C GLU A 31 11.87 -13.53 -23.39
N LEU A 32 12.32 -12.72 -22.44
CA LEU A 32 12.15 -13.00 -21.01
C LEU A 32 10.67 -13.05 -20.60
N HIS A 33 9.84 -12.16 -21.15
CA HIS A 33 8.40 -12.14 -20.90
C HIS A 33 7.71 -13.40 -21.44
N GLU A 34 7.96 -13.74 -22.72
CA GLU A 34 7.36 -14.90 -23.35
C GLU A 34 7.82 -16.22 -22.68
N GLU A 35 9.10 -16.33 -22.29
CA GLU A 35 9.61 -17.51 -21.56
C GLU A 35 8.84 -17.74 -20.25
N VAL A 36 8.58 -16.68 -19.48
CA VAL A 36 7.79 -16.80 -18.24
C VAL A 36 6.34 -17.14 -18.55
N LYS A 37 5.75 -16.53 -19.57
CA LYS A 37 4.36 -16.73 -19.96
C LYS A 37 4.12 -18.18 -20.39
N ASP A 38 5.07 -18.78 -21.11
CA ASP A 38 5.01 -20.19 -21.53
C ASP A 38 5.18 -21.17 -20.35
N ASP A 39 5.84 -20.74 -19.25
CA ASP A 39 6.03 -21.53 -18.02
C ASP A 39 4.91 -21.36 -16.99
N LEU A 40 3.90 -20.51 -17.26
CA LEU A 40 2.78 -20.34 -16.33
C LEU A 40 1.96 -21.60 -16.18
N GLY A 41 1.59 -21.95 -14.94
CA GLY A 41 0.85 -23.17 -14.71
C GLY A 41 0.27 -23.31 -13.30
N GLU A 42 0.01 -24.54 -12.91
CA GLU A 42 -0.65 -24.90 -11.65
C GLU A 42 0.10 -24.37 -10.41
N ARG A 43 1.42 -24.19 -10.48
CA ARG A 43 2.22 -23.59 -9.40
C ARG A 43 1.72 -22.17 -9.10
N ASP A 44 1.53 -21.37 -10.12
CA ASP A 44 1.11 -19.99 -10.02
C ASP A 44 -0.37 -19.89 -9.60
N ALA A 45 -1.22 -20.73 -10.21
CA ALA A 45 -2.63 -20.80 -9.84
C ALA A 45 -2.85 -21.19 -8.37
N ARG A 46 -2.07 -22.13 -7.85
CA ARG A 46 -2.13 -22.53 -6.43
C ARG A 46 -1.68 -21.40 -5.51
N TYR A 47 -0.69 -20.62 -5.92
CA TYR A 47 -0.23 -19.51 -5.11
C TYR A 47 -1.37 -18.51 -4.87
N ILE A 48 -1.97 -17.93 -5.92
CA ILE A 48 -3.00 -16.91 -5.73
C ILE A 48 -4.22 -17.44 -4.97
N ARG A 49 -4.64 -18.69 -5.24
CA ARG A 49 -5.73 -19.31 -4.48
C ARG A 49 -5.38 -19.47 -3.01
N SER A 50 -4.12 -19.82 -2.68
CA SER A 50 -3.67 -19.94 -1.29
C SER A 50 -3.62 -18.61 -0.55
N ILE A 51 -3.23 -17.52 -1.23
CA ILE A 51 -3.24 -16.17 -0.67
C ILE A 51 -4.66 -15.69 -0.43
N ILE A 52 -5.58 -15.92 -1.37
CA ILE A 52 -7.01 -15.60 -1.18
C ILE A 52 -7.59 -16.37 0.02
N ASP A 53 -7.26 -17.66 0.17
CA ASP A 53 -7.70 -18.44 1.32
C ASP A 53 -7.09 -17.94 2.63
N LEU A 54 -5.82 -17.59 2.64
CA LEU A 54 -5.14 -16.99 3.79
C LEU A 54 -5.80 -15.68 4.19
N HIS A 55 -6.06 -14.78 3.22
CA HIS A 55 -6.77 -13.52 3.44
C HIS A 55 -8.14 -13.76 4.10
N ARG A 56 -8.95 -14.68 3.56
CA ARG A 56 -10.27 -15.01 4.10
C ARG A 56 -10.20 -15.55 5.52
N ARG A 57 -9.23 -16.43 5.81
CA ARG A 57 -9.01 -17.00 7.16
C ARG A 57 -8.57 -15.91 8.14
N LEU A 58 -7.64 -15.03 7.77
CA LEU A 58 -7.23 -13.90 8.60
C LEU A 58 -8.38 -12.94 8.86
N GLY A 59 -9.18 -12.63 7.84
CA GLY A 59 -10.37 -11.79 7.99
C GLY A 59 -11.37 -12.39 9.00
N LEU A 60 -11.67 -13.67 8.90
CA LEU A 60 -12.54 -14.37 9.87
C LEU A 60 -11.92 -14.41 11.28
N MET A 61 -10.65 -14.77 11.39
CA MET A 61 -9.94 -14.86 12.67
C MET A 61 -9.94 -13.51 13.40
N GLY A 62 -9.57 -12.42 12.70
CA GLY A 62 -9.58 -11.09 13.30
C GLY A 62 -10.98 -10.67 13.77
N ARG A 63 -12.03 -11.00 13.01
CA ARG A 63 -13.43 -10.77 13.42
C ARG A 63 -13.81 -11.58 14.68
N MET A 64 -13.38 -12.84 14.77
CA MET A 64 -13.62 -13.67 15.96
C MET A 64 -12.85 -13.15 17.19
N GLU A 65 -11.60 -12.72 17.03
CA GLU A 65 -10.81 -12.10 18.10
C GLU A 65 -11.50 -10.83 18.65
N LEU A 66 -12.10 -10.02 17.78
CA LEU A 66 -12.80 -8.80 18.15
C LEU A 66 -14.12 -9.04 18.88
N LEU A 67 -14.69 -10.24 18.91
CA LEU A 67 -15.79 -10.56 19.81
C LEU A 67 -15.38 -10.40 21.29
N GLY A 68 -14.08 -10.56 21.58
CA GLY A 68 -13.47 -10.30 22.87
C GLY A 68 -12.81 -8.92 23.01
N SER A 69 -13.17 -7.93 22.19
CA SER A 69 -12.51 -6.62 22.09
C SER A 69 -12.50 -5.77 23.37
N ASN A 70 -13.29 -6.14 24.36
CA ASN A 70 -13.21 -5.55 25.72
C ASN A 70 -11.88 -5.91 26.44
N SER A 71 -11.17 -6.96 26.00
CA SER A 71 -9.79 -7.24 26.36
C SER A 71 -8.86 -6.47 25.43
N LYS A 72 -7.92 -5.70 25.99
CA LYS A 72 -6.90 -4.97 25.20
C LYS A 72 -6.03 -5.90 24.35
N VAL A 73 -5.76 -7.12 24.83
CA VAL A 73 -4.98 -8.12 24.11
C VAL A 73 -5.75 -8.60 22.90
N LEU A 74 -7.03 -8.99 23.04
CA LEU A 74 -7.85 -9.44 21.93
C LEU A 74 -8.18 -8.31 20.94
N TRP A 75 -8.32 -7.07 21.44
CA TRP A 75 -8.41 -5.90 20.59
C TRP A 75 -7.17 -5.73 19.70
N ALA A 76 -5.97 -5.79 20.31
CA ALA A 76 -4.70 -5.63 19.59
C ALA A 76 -4.46 -6.78 18.60
N LEU A 77 -4.73 -8.03 19.00
CA LEU A 77 -4.64 -9.19 18.10
C LEU A 77 -5.61 -9.03 16.92
N GLY A 78 -6.89 -8.78 17.20
CA GLY A 78 -7.91 -8.64 16.16
C GLY A 78 -7.62 -7.49 15.19
N ALA A 79 -7.19 -6.33 15.70
CA ALA A 79 -6.77 -5.20 14.87
C ALA A 79 -5.56 -5.56 13.99
N SER A 80 -4.56 -6.25 14.54
CA SER A 80 -3.36 -6.68 13.79
C SER A 80 -3.70 -7.73 12.73
N THR A 81 -4.51 -8.73 13.08
CA THR A 81 -4.96 -9.78 12.15
C THR A 81 -5.78 -9.21 11.01
N LEU A 82 -6.70 -8.28 11.30
CA LEU A 82 -7.47 -7.57 10.26
C LEU A 82 -6.59 -6.66 9.41
N SER A 83 -5.60 -5.99 10.00
CA SER A 83 -4.64 -5.18 9.22
C SER A 83 -3.92 -6.04 8.19
N MET A 84 -3.44 -7.21 8.59
CA MET A 84 -2.78 -8.14 7.68
C MET A 84 -3.72 -8.64 6.58
N ALA A 85 -4.97 -8.99 6.91
CA ALA A 85 -5.97 -9.38 5.92
C ALA A 85 -6.21 -8.26 4.89
N LYS A 86 -6.40 -7.02 5.35
CA LYS A 86 -6.63 -5.86 4.48
C LYS A 86 -5.40 -5.48 3.63
N ILE A 87 -4.19 -5.67 4.16
CA ILE A 87 -2.95 -5.47 3.40
C ILE A 87 -2.86 -6.50 2.28
N LEU A 88 -3.06 -7.79 2.57
CA LEU A 88 -3.00 -8.84 1.55
C LEU A 88 -4.06 -8.62 0.47
N GLU A 89 -5.27 -8.26 0.87
CA GLU A 89 -6.35 -7.99 -0.09
C GLU A 89 -6.01 -6.81 -1.01
N ASN A 90 -5.48 -5.72 -0.47
CA ASN A 90 -5.18 -4.53 -1.25
C ASN A 90 -3.93 -4.70 -2.13
N MET A 91 -2.84 -5.25 -1.57
CA MET A 91 -1.53 -5.29 -2.23
C MET A 91 -1.33 -6.56 -3.07
N GLU A 92 -1.43 -7.74 -2.46
CA GLU A 92 -1.08 -8.99 -3.14
C GLU A 92 -2.22 -9.56 -3.99
N ILE A 93 -3.48 -9.32 -3.58
CA ILE A 93 -4.62 -9.85 -4.31
C ILE A 93 -5.18 -8.78 -5.25
N GLY A 94 -5.77 -7.71 -4.72
CA GLY A 94 -6.52 -6.73 -5.49
C GLY A 94 -5.67 -6.07 -6.56
N HIS A 95 -4.53 -5.49 -6.18
CA HIS A 95 -3.60 -4.86 -7.11
C HIS A 95 -3.19 -5.81 -8.26
N ASN A 96 -2.68 -6.99 -7.92
CA ASN A 96 -2.13 -7.92 -8.90
C ASN A 96 -3.22 -8.58 -9.77
N VAL A 97 -4.38 -8.93 -9.21
CA VAL A 97 -5.50 -9.46 -9.99
C VAL A 97 -6.04 -8.40 -10.95
N LEU A 98 -6.17 -7.15 -10.51
CA LEU A 98 -6.64 -6.07 -11.37
C LEU A 98 -5.66 -5.69 -12.49
N HIS A 99 -4.37 -6.01 -12.34
CA HIS A 99 -3.38 -5.93 -13.43
C HIS A 99 -3.54 -7.02 -14.50
N GLY A 100 -4.43 -8.01 -14.31
CA GLY A 100 -4.62 -9.10 -15.25
C GLY A 100 -3.60 -10.23 -15.11
N GLN A 101 -2.77 -10.22 -14.07
CA GLN A 101 -1.69 -11.21 -13.83
C GLN A 101 -2.19 -12.66 -13.77
N TRP A 102 -3.48 -12.85 -13.54
CA TRP A 102 -4.13 -14.16 -13.37
C TRP A 102 -5.19 -14.45 -14.44
N ASP A 103 -5.35 -13.57 -15.45
CA ASP A 103 -6.37 -13.72 -16.50
C ASP A 103 -6.13 -14.94 -17.39
N TRP A 104 -4.87 -15.38 -17.51
CA TRP A 104 -4.49 -16.61 -18.24
C TRP A 104 -5.13 -17.88 -17.68
N MET A 105 -5.54 -17.89 -16.40
CA MET A 105 -6.21 -19.04 -15.79
C MET A 105 -7.64 -19.27 -16.31
N ASN A 106 -8.23 -18.26 -16.97
CA ASN A 106 -9.65 -18.24 -17.37
C ASN A 106 -10.62 -18.56 -16.22
N ASP A 107 -10.24 -18.19 -14.98
CA ASP A 107 -11.06 -18.37 -13.80
C ASP A 107 -12.18 -17.32 -13.79
N PRO A 108 -13.48 -17.70 -13.60
CA PRO A 108 -14.59 -16.76 -13.68
C PRO A 108 -14.62 -15.72 -12.54
N VAL A 109 -13.85 -15.92 -11.48
CA VAL A 109 -13.80 -15.04 -10.29
C VAL A 109 -12.44 -14.34 -10.17
N ILE A 110 -11.33 -15.09 -10.36
CA ILE A 110 -9.97 -14.58 -10.23
C ILE A 110 -9.51 -14.08 -11.60
N ASN A 111 -10.01 -12.92 -11.99
CA ASN A 111 -9.60 -12.22 -13.22
C ASN A 111 -9.82 -10.72 -13.08
N SER A 112 -9.15 -9.94 -13.91
CA SER A 112 -9.12 -8.48 -13.84
C SER A 112 -10.49 -7.81 -14.05
N GLN A 113 -11.42 -8.46 -14.72
CA GLN A 113 -12.75 -7.90 -15.01
C GLN A 113 -13.77 -8.20 -13.94
N ALA A 114 -13.66 -9.37 -13.28
CA ALA A 114 -14.62 -9.83 -12.28
C ALA A 114 -14.23 -9.43 -10.84
N TRP A 115 -12.94 -9.28 -10.57
CA TRP A 115 -12.47 -8.97 -9.23
C TRP A 115 -12.85 -7.54 -8.81
N ASP A 116 -13.37 -7.41 -7.60
CA ASP A 116 -13.61 -6.11 -6.96
C ASP A 116 -12.96 -6.11 -5.55
N TRP A 117 -12.16 -5.11 -5.26
CA TRP A 117 -11.37 -5.01 -4.05
C TRP A 117 -12.05 -4.22 -2.92
N ASP A 118 -11.59 -4.41 -1.68
CA ASP A 118 -12.16 -3.77 -0.48
C ASP A 118 -11.52 -2.39 -0.21
N THR A 119 -11.64 -1.47 -1.18
CA THR A 119 -11.16 -0.09 -1.08
C THR A 119 -12.22 0.91 -1.52
N ALA A 120 -11.96 2.20 -1.35
CA ALA A 120 -12.87 3.27 -1.78
C ALA A 120 -12.88 3.48 -3.30
N SER A 121 -11.76 3.19 -4.00
CA SER A 121 -11.70 3.26 -5.47
C SER A 121 -12.42 2.08 -6.11
N THR A 122 -13.11 2.33 -7.23
CA THR A 122 -13.72 1.27 -8.03
C THR A 122 -12.64 0.56 -8.86
N ALA A 123 -12.75 -0.76 -9.02
CA ALA A 123 -11.82 -1.54 -9.84
C ALA A 123 -11.73 -1.00 -11.29
N GLN A 124 -12.84 -0.54 -11.86
CA GLN A 124 -12.87 0.01 -13.21
C GLN A 124 -12.08 1.32 -13.34
N ALA A 125 -12.30 2.28 -12.42
CA ALA A 125 -11.60 3.56 -12.45
C ALA A 125 -10.10 3.35 -12.25
N TRP A 126 -9.71 2.51 -11.29
CA TRP A 126 -8.33 2.18 -11.00
C TRP A 126 -7.63 1.49 -12.18
N ARG A 127 -8.27 0.54 -12.86
CA ARG A 127 -7.69 -0.05 -14.09
C ARG A 127 -7.42 0.99 -15.17
N HIS A 128 -8.26 1.99 -15.30
CA HIS A 128 -8.02 3.06 -16.27
C HIS A 128 -6.87 3.97 -15.85
N SER A 129 -6.92 4.50 -14.63
CA SER A 129 -5.90 5.44 -14.14
C SER A 129 -4.54 4.78 -13.95
N HIS A 130 -4.50 3.58 -13.39
CA HIS A 130 -3.26 2.89 -13.05
C HIS A 130 -2.74 1.99 -14.17
N ASN A 131 -3.51 0.99 -14.63
CA ASN A 131 -2.99 0.06 -15.66
C ASN A 131 -2.78 0.74 -17.00
N TYR A 132 -3.68 1.65 -17.41
CA TYR A 132 -3.54 2.31 -18.70
C TYR A 132 -2.73 3.59 -18.61
N VAL A 133 -3.15 4.59 -17.79
CA VAL A 133 -2.47 5.89 -17.79
C VAL A 133 -1.09 5.78 -17.16
N HIS A 134 -0.99 5.31 -15.92
CA HIS A 134 0.28 5.27 -15.22
C HIS A 134 1.29 4.31 -15.88
N HIS A 135 0.94 3.06 -16.15
CA HIS A 135 1.88 2.10 -16.75
C HIS A 135 2.27 2.43 -18.20
N THR A 136 1.38 3.07 -18.96
CA THR A 136 1.75 3.54 -20.32
C THR A 136 2.69 4.74 -20.23
N PHE A 137 2.41 5.69 -19.35
CA PHE A 137 3.11 6.97 -19.30
C PHE A 137 4.00 7.16 -18.08
N THR A 138 4.43 6.06 -17.45
CA THR A 138 5.21 6.09 -16.20
C THR A 138 6.29 7.17 -16.21
N ASN A 139 6.20 8.07 -15.23
CA ASN A 139 7.11 9.18 -15.00
C ASN A 139 7.26 10.19 -16.14
N ILE A 140 6.39 10.19 -17.16
CA ILE A 140 6.34 11.24 -18.18
C ILE A 140 5.61 12.45 -17.61
N ARG A 141 6.31 13.56 -17.48
CA ARG A 141 5.78 14.81 -16.92
C ARG A 141 4.55 15.31 -17.72
N GLY A 142 3.45 15.52 -17.03
CA GLY A 142 2.19 15.99 -17.64
C GLY A 142 1.35 14.91 -18.33
N LYS A 143 1.82 13.65 -18.40
CA LYS A 143 1.02 12.49 -18.84
C LYS A 143 0.76 11.51 -17.71
N ASP A 144 1.78 11.20 -16.91
CA ASP A 144 1.63 10.36 -15.73
C ASP A 144 1.00 11.15 -14.59
N LYS A 145 -0.26 10.84 -14.26
CA LYS A 145 -1.03 11.49 -13.20
C LYS A 145 -0.64 11.00 -11.81
N ASP A 146 -0.08 9.81 -11.69
CA ASP A 146 0.42 9.28 -10.42
C ASP A 146 1.68 10.02 -9.96
N LEU A 147 2.32 10.80 -10.83
CA LEU A 147 3.49 11.60 -10.51
C LEU A 147 3.16 12.70 -9.48
N GLY A 148 3.34 12.36 -8.19
CA GLY A 148 2.98 13.21 -7.05
C GLY A 148 1.47 13.32 -6.82
N TYR A 149 0.67 12.46 -7.42
CA TYR A 149 -0.80 12.45 -7.32
C TYR A 149 -1.43 13.81 -7.63
N GLU A 150 -0.82 14.58 -8.54
CA GLU A 150 -1.22 15.95 -8.95
C GLU A 150 -1.28 17.00 -7.83
N ILE A 151 -1.09 16.59 -6.57
CA ILE A 151 -1.14 17.48 -5.39
C ILE A 151 0.23 17.79 -4.78
N MET A 152 1.28 17.04 -5.17
CA MET A 152 2.63 17.21 -4.65
C MET A 152 3.64 17.44 -5.77
N ARG A 153 4.56 18.37 -5.53
CA ARG A 153 5.72 18.57 -6.38
C ARG A 153 6.81 17.60 -5.93
N ILE A 154 7.09 16.59 -6.73
CA ILE A 154 8.09 15.55 -6.45
C ILE A 154 9.28 15.62 -7.42
N ASP A 155 9.14 16.34 -8.51
CA ASP A 155 10.20 16.60 -9.48
C ASP A 155 10.64 18.07 -9.41
N PRO A 156 11.95 18.38 -9.27
CA PRO A 156 12.44 19.76 -9.26
C PRO A 156 12.14 20.54 -10.55
N HIS A 157 11.90 19.87 -11.68
CA HIS A 157 11.52 20.51 -12.95
C HIS A 157 10.06 20.97 -12.99
N GLN A 158 9.20 20.45 -12.11
CA GLN A 158 7.85 20.98 -11.96
C GLN A 158 7.90 22.43 -11.47
N LYS A 159 7.11 23.31 -12.11
CA LYS A 159 7.00 24.71 -11.70
C LYS A 159 6.49 24.80 -10.26
N TRP A 160 7.23 25.53 -9.42
CA TRP A 160 6.80 25.71 -8.03
C TRP A 160 5.58 26.65 -7.95
N HIS A 161 4.67 26.32 -7.04
CA HIS A 161 3.51 27.12 -6.69
C HIS A 161 3.36 27.20 -5.15
N PRO A 162 2.89 28.31 -4.55
CA PRO A 162 2.74 28.44 -3.09
C PRO A 162 1.92 27.35 -2.41
N VAL A 163 1.01 26.68 -3.12
CA VAL A 163 0.22 25.53 -2.60
C VAL A 163 1.11 24.40 -2.11
N TYR A 164 2.29 24.23 -2.71
CA TYR A 164 3.23 23.17 -2.32
C TYR A 164 3.87 23.36 -0.94
N LEU A 165 3.80 24.57 -0.35
CA LEU A 165 4.21 24.77 1.06
C LEU A 165 3.43 23.87 2.02
N MET A 166 2.20 23.50 1.65
CA MET A 166 1.35 22.62 2.44
C MET A 166 1.53 21.14 2.11
N GLN A 167 2.36 20.78 1.12
CA GLN A 167 2.49 19.37 0.70
C GLN A 167 2.99 18.41 1.79
N PRO A 168 3.80 18.80 2.80
CA PRO A 168 4.09 17.91 3.93
C PRO A 168 2.83 17.51 4.71
N VAL A 169 1.83 18.41 4.80
CA VAL A 169 0.54 18.15 5.43
C VAL A 169 -0.31 17.25 4.52
N TYR A 170 -0.40 17.58 3.23
CA TYR A 170 -1.12 16.75 2.25
C TYR A 170 -0.56 15.34 2.19
N ASN A 171 0.76 15.21 2.28
CA ASN A 171 1.44 13.92 2.32
C ASN A 171 1.01 13.06 3.51
N VAL A 172 0.95 13.63 4.72
CA VAL A 172 0.47 12.92 5.91
C VAL A 172 -1.00 12.54 5.78
N LEU A 173 -1.83 13.43 5.26
CA LEU A 173 -3.25 13.13 5.02
C LEU A 173 -3.41 12.03 3.97
N LEU A 174 -2.67 12.10 2.87
CA LEU A 174 -2.68 11.06 1.85
C LEU A 174 -2.22 9.71 2.41
N MET A 175 -1.18 9.68 3.22
CA MET A 175 -0.71 8.46 3.88
C MET A 175 -1.78 7.82 4.78
N LEU A 176 -2.49 8.62 5.57
CA LEU A 176 -3.53 8.13 6.49
C LEU A 176 -4.81 7.69 5.76
N PHE A 177 -5.15 8.37 4.67
CA PHE A 177 -6.38 8.18 3.90
C PHE A 177 -6.09 7.75 2.46
N PHE A 178 -5.08 6.91 2.26
CA PHE A 178 -4.55 6.59 0.94
C PHE A 178 -5.61 6.04 -0.01
N GLU A 179 -6.45 5.09 0.43
CA GLU A 179 -7.56 4.57 -0.39
C GLU A 179 -8.53 5.65 -0.90
N TRP A 180 -8.78 6.68 -0.07
CA TRP A 180 -9.63 7.81 -0.43
C TRP A 180 -8.92 8.77 -1.38
N GLY A 181 -7.61 8.99 -1.12
CA GLY A 181 -6.76 9.78 -2.00
C GLY A 181 -6.74 9.22 -3.42
N VAL A 182 -6.52 7.91 -3.56
CA VAL A 182 -6.57 7.21 -4.86
C VAL A 182 -7.97 7.31 -5.48
N ALA A 183 -9.03 7.05 -4.73
CA ALA A 183 -10.39 7.13 -5.24
C ALA A 183 -10.76 8.53 -5.78
N PHE A 184 -10.30 9.60 -5.13
CA PHE A 184 -10.51 10.96 -5.62
C PHE A 184 -9.58 11.32 -6.78
N HIS A 185 -8.37 10.80 -6.80
CA HIS A 185 -7.43 10.95 -7.90
C HIS A 185 -8.00 10.31 -9.19
N ASP A 186 -8.59 9.12 -9.10
CA ASP A 186 -9.23 8.41 -10.20
C ASP A 186 -10.43 9.18 -10.82
N LEU A 187 -10.97 10.20 -10.15
CA LEU A 187 -12.00 11.07 -10.74
C LEU A 187 -11.49 11.90 -11.92
N ASP A 188 -10.19 12.16 -11.96
CA ASP A 188 -9.52 12.87 -13.04
C ASP A 188 -10.19 14.22 -13.37
N LEU A 189 -10.15 15.11 -12.39
CA LEU A 189 -10.80 16.42 -12.53
C LEU A 189 -10.11 17.32 -13.56
N ASP A 190 -8.85 17.08 -13.87
CA ASP A 190 -8.14 17.83 -14.90
C ASP A 190 -8.58 17.45 -16.31
N ALA A 191 -8.93 16.17 -16.56
CA ALA A 191 -9.60 15.75 -17.79
C ALA A 191 -10.98 16.42 -17.97
N VAL A 192 -11.66 16.77 -16.88
CA VAL A 192 -12.91 17.56 -16.95
C VAL A 192 -12.63 19.00 -17.37
N ARG A 193 -11.56 19.60 -16.84
CA ARG A 193 -11.15 20.98 -17.19
C ARG A 193 -10.67 21.09 -18.62
N SER A 194 -9.98 20.06 -19.14
CA SER A 194 -9.54 19.98 -20.53
C SER A 194 -10.68 19.66 -21.51
N GLY A 195 -11.83 19.15 -21.03
CA GLY A 195 -12.95 18.73 -21.84
C GLY A 195 -12.85 17.27 -22.35
N GLU A 196 -11.84 16.52 -21.91
CA GLU A 196 -11.64 15.11 -22.27
C GLU A 196 -12.61 14.18 -21.53
N LYS A 197 -13.06 14.56 -20.32
CA LYS A 197 -14.02 13.82 -19.52
C LYS A 197 -15.26 14.66 -19.24
N SER A 198 -16.44 14.05 -19.39
CA SER A 198 -17.70 14.78 -19.16
C SER A 198 -18.04 14.86 -17.67
N GLN A 199 -18.80 15.87 -17.25
CA GLN A 199 -19.33 15.97 -15.89
C GLN A 199 -20.26 14.79 -15.52
N LYS A 200 -20.88 14.16 -16.52
CA LYS A 200 -21.74 12.98 -16.31
C LYS A 200 -20.89 11.77 -15.92
N ASP A 201 -19.72 11.61 -16.52
CA ASP A 201 -18.80 10.51 -16.21
C ASP A 201 -18.25 10.68 -14.79
N VAL A 202 -17.86 11.89 -14.39
CA VAL A 202 -17.45 12.18 -13.00
C VAL A 202 -18.57 11.85 -12.02
N LEU A 203 -19.82 12.22 -12.32
CA LEU A 203 -20.94 11.90 -11.45
C LEU A 203 -21.20 10.39 -11.37
N HIS A 204 -20.96 9.66 -12.46
CA HIS A 204 -21.02 8.19 -12.48
C HIS A 204 -19.95 7.59 -11.56
N ASP A 205 -18.68 8.03 -11.69
CA ASP A 205 -17.56 7.57 -10.87
C ASP A 205 -17.77 7.90 -9.40
N MET A 206 -18.25 9.10 -9.07
CA MET A 206 -18.62 9.48 -7.71
C MET A 206 -19.70 8.58 -7.11
N LYS A 207 -20.69 8.14 -7.90
CA LYS A 207 -21.69 7.17 -7.43
C LYS A 207 -21.04 5.81 -7.14
N GLY A 208 -20.07 5.37 -7.94
CA GLY A 208 -19.29 4.17 -7.70
C GLY A 208 -18.53 4.27 -6.37
N ILE A 209 -17.75 5.33 -6.18
CA ILE A 209 -17.01 5.61 -4.93
C ILE A 209 -17.97 5.63 -3.73
N TRP A 210 -19.12 6.32 -3.86
CA TRP A 210 -20.13 6.36 -2.79
C TRP A 210 -20.69 4.97 -2.48
N GLY A 211 -20.90 4.12 -3.50
CA GLY A 211 -21.32 2.73 -3.34
C GLY A 211 -20.31 1.93 -2.51
N LYS A 212 -19.02 2.04 -2.84
CA LYS A 212 -17.91 1.40 -2.11
C LYS A 212 -17.81 1.93 -0.68
N ALA A 213 -17.87 3.25 -0.51
CA ALA A 213 -17.84 3.91 0.80
C ALA A 213 -18.98 3.41 1.70
N ARG A 214 -20.22 3.38 1.18
CA ARG A 214 -21.37 2.88 1.92
C ARG A 214 -21.20 1.43 2.34
N LEU A 215 -20.69 0.58 1.45
CA LEU A 215 -20.43 -0.83 1.75
C LEU A 215 -19.40 -0.97 2.88
N GLN A 216 -18.27 -0.29 2.77
CA GLN A 216 -17.20 -0.31 3.76
C GLN A 216 -17.67 0.23 5.11
N ILE A 217 -18.35 1.40 5.12
CA ILE A 217 -18.88 1.99 6.35
C ILE A 217 -19.89 1.05 7.02
N THR A 218 -20.81 0.48 6.24
CA THR A 218 -21.81 -0.45 6.77
C THR A 218 -21.15 -1.71 7.33
N LYS A 219 -20.20 -2.29 6.60
CA LYS A 219 -19.50 -3.51 7.01
C LYS A 219 -18.64 -3.28 8.26
N ASP A 220 -17.73 -2.30 8.21
CA ASP A 220 -16.65 -2.15 9.19
C ASP A 220 -17.05 -1.29 10.40
N TYR A 221 -17.98 -0.34 10.25
CA TYR A 221 -18.33 0.59 11.34
C TYR A 221 -19.76 0.42 11.88
N ILE A 222 -20.60 -0.41 11.26
CA ILE A 222 -21.95 -0.68 11.74
C ILE A 222 -22.15 -2.18 11.98
N ALA A 223 -22.09 -3.03 10.95
CA ALA A 223 -22.51 -4.43 11.04
C ALA A 223 -21.61 -5.24 11.99
N TRP A 224 -20.30 -5.23 11.78
CA TRP A 224 -19.37 -5.98 12.65
C TRP A 224 -19.30 -5.43 14.08
N PRO A 225 -19.23 -4.11 14.33
CA PRO A 225 -19.33 -3.56 15.67
C PRO A 225 -20.66 -3.91 16.38
N LEU A 226 -21.79 -3.86 15.66
CA LEU A 226 -23.08 -4.24 16.22
C LEU A 226 -23.13 -5.72 16.55
N PHE A 227 -22.65 -6.59 15.67
CA PHE A 227 -22.58 -8.02 15.93
C PHE A 227 -21.69 -8.33 17.14
N SER A 228 -20.50 -7.73 17.24
CA SER A 228 -19.62 -7.86 18.41
C SER A 228 -20.31 -7.38 19.70
N ALA A 229 -21.03 -6.25 19.63
CA ALA A 229 -21.76 -5.72 20.77
C ALA A 229 -22.85 -6.68 21.25
N LEU A 230 -23.64 -7.24 20.33
CA LEU A 230 -24.73 -8.16 20.65
C LEU A 230 -24.20 -9.47 21.26
N VAL A 231 -23.14 -10.05 20.66
CA VAL A 231 -22.50 -11.27 21.21
C VAL A 231 -21.94 -11.01 22.60
N THR A 232 -21.18 -9.93 22.77
CA THR A 232 -20.58 -9.58 24.06
C THR A 232 -21.63 -9.30 25.13
N ALA A 233 -22.70 -8.57 24.78
CA ALA A 233 -23.81 -8.31 25.73
C ALA A 233 -24.54 -9.59 26.10
N GLY A 234 -24.81 -10.48 25.13
CA GLY A 234 -25.45 -11.77 25.37
C GLY A 234 -24.64 -12.66 26.31
N VAL A 235 -23.34 -12.78 26.06
CA VAL A 235 -22.40 -13.55 26.92
C VAL A 235 -22.36 -12.95 28.34
N GLN A 236 -22.23 -11.63 28.46
CA GLN A 236 -22.21 -10.95 29.77
C GLN A 236 -23.50 -11.17 30.55
N TYR A 237 -24.64 -11.11 29.88
CA TYR A 237 -25.96 -11.37 30.49
C TYR A 237 -26.12 -12.83 30.96
N ALA A 238 -25.74 -13.79 30.11
CA ALA A 238 -25.85 -15.23 30.36
C ALA A 238 -24.98 -15.68 31.55
N ILE A 239 -23.70 -15.26 31.55
CA ILE A 239 -22.75 -15.64 32.61
C ILE A 239 -23.12 -14.96 33.93
N GLY A 240 -23.77 -13.80 33.91
CA GLY A 240 -24.08 -13.01 35.08
C GLY A 240 -22.85 -12.60 35.89
N ALA A 241 -21.68 -12.69 35.31
CA ALA A 241 -20.41 -12.36 35.91
C ALA A 241 -20.33 -10.84 36.16
N ARG A 242 -19.71 -10.47 37.28
CA ARG A 242 -19.31 -9.08 37.52
C ARG A 242 -18.33 -8.67 36.40
N ASP A 243 -18.47 -7.45 35.93
CA ASP A 243 -17.63 -6.89 34.86
C ASP A 243 -16.14 -7.21 35.11
N ILE A 244 -15.55 -8.02 34.24
CA ILE A 244 -14.14 -8.49 34.31
C ILE A 244 -13.17 -7.46 33.71
N SER A 245 -13.64 -6.27 33.35
CA SER A 245 -12.76 -5.23 32.78
C SER A 245 -11.69 -4.82 33.80
N PRO A 246 -10.41 -4.72 33.39
CA PRO A 246 -9.31 -4.24 34.26
C PRO A 246 -9.60 -2.87 34.88
N MET A 247 -10.44 -2.07 34.24
CA MET A 247 -10.84 -0.74 34.71
C MET A 247 -11.87 -0.82 35.83
N SER A 248 -12.78 -1.81 35.82
CA SER A 248 -13.72 -2.04 36.93
C SER A 248 -13.01 -2.61 38.18
N MET A 249 -12.01 -3.48 37.98
CA MET A 249 -11.16 -3.96 39.06
C MET A 249 -10.32 -2.83 39.68
N ALA A 250 -9.72 -1.94 38.87
CA ALA A 250 -9.00 -0.77 39.36
C ALA A 250 -9.92 0.24 40.07
N LYS A 251 -11.15 0.44 39.56
CA LYS A 251 -12.15 1.28 40.18
C LYS A 251 -12.66 0.68 41.51
N ALA A 252 -12.87 -0.65 41.57
CA ALA A 252 -13.21 -1.37 42.80
C ALA A 252 -12.08 -1.32 43.84
N GLN A 253 -10.83 -1.46 43.42
CA GLN A 253 -9.67 -1.31 44.33
C GLN A 253 -9.49 0.13 44.80
N ARG A 254 -9.68 1.16 43.99
CA ARG A 254 -9.70 2.57 44.38
C ARG A 254 -10.82 2.85 45.36
N SER A 255 -12.05 2.38 45.11
CA SER A 255 -13.18 2.54 46.01
C SER A 255 -12.98 1.82 47.33
N ARG A 256 -12.31 0.66 47.35
CA ARG A 256 -11.93 -0.06 48.59
C ARG A 256 -10.88 0.70 49.38
N LYS A 257 -9.83 1.27 48.71
CA LYS A 257 -8.83 2.12 49.39
C LYS A 257 -9.42 3.43 49.92
N GLU A 258 -10.36 4.05 49.19
CA GLU A 258 -11.06 5.24 49.65
C GLU A 258 -12.02 4.94 50.80
N ARG A 259 -12.70 3.77 50.83
CA ARG A 259 -13.51 3.32 51.95
C ARG A 259 -12.66 3.13 53.22
N VAL A 260 -11.50 2.52 53.09
CA VAL A 260 -10.56 2.34 54.20
C VAL A 260 -10.03 3.68 54.73
N ARG A 261 -9.81 4.67 53.88
CA ARG A 261 -9.36 6.02 54.27
C ARG A 261 -10.46 6.88 54.88
N ARG A 262 -11.75 6.64 54.56
CA ARG A 262 -12.91 7.37 55.13
C ARG A 262 -13.48 6.77 56.40
N SER A 263 -13.02 5.58 56.84
CA SER A 263 -13.51 4.89 58.01
C SER A 263 -12.94 5.42 59.35
N ALA A 264 -12.05 6.40 59.31
CA ALA A 264 -11.55 7.04 60.52
C ALA A 264 -12.18 8.43 60.71
N GLY A 265 -13.43 8.46 61.18
CA GLY A 265 -14.01 9.68 61.73
C GLY A 265 -15.17 10.30 60.92
N LYS A 266 -16.34 10.26 61.48
CA LYS A 266 -17.58 11.00 61.14
C LYS A 266 -18.48 10.48 59.99
N ALA A 267 -18.23 9.35 59.34
CA ALA A 267 -19.02 8.87 58.21
C ALA A 267 -20.19 7.89 58.59
N LEU A 268 -20.29 7.44 59.82
CA LEU A 268 -21.26 6.40 60.21
C LEU A 268 -22.75 6.87 60.20
N ARG A 269 -23.02 8.15 60.20
CA ARG A 269 -24.42 8.68 60.20
C ARG A 269 -24.98 9.05 58.83
N ARG A 270 -24.11 9.20 57.80
CA ARG A 270 -24.58 9.56 56.42
C ARG A 270 -24.58 8.38 55.42
N ALA A 271 -23.89 7.28 55.80
CA ALA A 271 -23.72 6.10 54.91
C ALA A 271 -24.97 5.21 54.82
N ARG A 272 -26.03 5.45 55.62
CA ARG A 272 -27.29 4.68 55.52
C ARG A 272 -28.26 5.11 54.40
N ARG A 273 -27.92 6.17 53.65
CA ARG A 273 -28.87 6.71 52.63
C ARG A 273 -28.44 6.61 51.19
N THR A 274 -27.24 6.16 50.86
CA THR A 274 -26.83 5.95 49.46
C THR A 274 -25.82 4.81 49.34
N THR A 275 -26.24 3.59 49.57
CA THR A 275 -25.56 2.47 48.93
C THR A 275 -25.75 2.64 47.43
N PRO A 276 -24.67 2.80 46.59
CA PRO A 276 -24.84 2.83 45.14
C PRO A 276 -25.57 1.54 44.74
N LYS A 277 -26.69 1.67 44.07
CA LYS A 277 -27.44 0.54 43.54
C LYS A 277 -26.46 -0.30 42.72
N GLN A 278 -26.32 -1.58 43.05
CA GLN A 278 -25.52 -2.46 42.20
C GLN A 278 -26.19 -2.53 40.82
N PRO A 279 -25.41 -2.38 39.71
CA PRO A 279 -25.96 -2.43 38.39
C PRO A 279 -26.64 -3.80 38.17
N SER A 280 -27.77 -3.81 37.52
CA SER A 280 -28.48 -5.03 37.12
C SER A 280 -27.64 -5.78 36.04
N ARG A 281 -27.97 -7.08 35.85
CA ARG A 281 -27.35 -7.88 34.78
C ARG A 281 -27.53 -7.23 33.40
N ALA A 282 -28.72 -6.65 33.16
CA ALA A 282 -29.02 -5.97 31.91
C ALA A 282 -28.17 -4.69 31.71
N GLU A 283 -27.97 -3.89 32.78
CA GLU A 283 -27.10 -2.71 32.71
C GLU A 283 -25.66 -3.09 32.44
N LEU A 284 -25.12 -4.15 33.10
CA LEU A 284 -23.76 -4.66 32.84
C LEU A 284 -23.60 -5.20 31.42
N ALA A 285 -24.59 -5.93 30.91
CA ALA A 285 -24.61 -6.45 29.56
C ALA A 285 -24.61 -5.32 28.51
N LEU A 286 -25.49 -4.32 28.72
CA LEU A 286 -25.56 -3.16 27.82
C LEU A 286 -24.23 -2.36 27.79
N ASP A 287 -23.61 -2.13 28.95
CA ASP A 287 -22.34 -1.44 29.02
C ASP A 287 -21.20 -2.24 28.36
N ALA A 288 -21.18 -3.56 28.53
CA ALA A 288 -20.23 -4.43 27.87
C ALA A 288 -20.42 -4.40 26.34
N GLY A 289 -21.66 -4.45 25.88
CA GLY A 289 -21.97 -4.33 24.44
C GLY A 289 -21.57 -2.98 23.84
N LYS A 290 -21.86 -1.87 24.52
CA LYS A 290 -21.46 -0.52 24.06
C LYS A 290 -19.94 -0.42 23.93
N ARG A 291 -19.19 -0.94 24.90
CA ARG A 291 -17.72 -0.96 24.83
C ARG A 291 -17.24 -1.83 23.67
N ALA A 292 -17.83 -3.01 23.47
CA ALA A 292 -17.45 -3.89 22.37
C ALA A 292 -17.72 -3.24 21.01
N PHE A 293 -18.85 -2.51 20.86
CA PHE A 293 -19.16 -1.75 19.65
C PHE A 293 -18.03 -0.76 19.33
N VAL A 294 -17.70 0.12 20.28
CA VAL A 294 -16.67 1.16 20.09
C VAL A 294 -15.30 0.53 19.86
N ASN A 295 -14.95 -0.50 20.63
CA ASN A 295 -13.66 -1.18 20.49
C ASN A 295 -13.54 -1.87 19.12
N THR A 296 -14.59 -2.53 18.63
CA THR A 296 -14.55 -3.16 17.30
C THR A 296 -14.46 -2.10 16.21
N ALA A 297 -15.25 -1.04 16.27
CA ALA A 297 -15.17 0.05 15.30
C ALA A 297 -13.78 0.73 15.26
N THR A 298 -13.17 0.93 16.44
CA THR A 298 -11.81 1.49 16.51
C THR A 298 -10.74 0.51 16.03
N ALA A 299 -10.92 -0.80 16.18
CA ALA A 299 -10.01 -1.81 15.63
C ALA A 299 -10.10 -1.85 14.08
N ASP A 300 -11.31 -1.75 13.52
CA ASP A 300 -11.50 -1.64 12.08
C ASP A 300 -10.86 -0.36 11.52
N ALA A 301 -11.03 0.78 12.20
CA ALA A 301 -10.38 2.02 11.82
C ALA A 301 -8.85 1.90 11.87
N ALA A 302 -8.30 1.29 12.93
CA ALA A 302 -6.86 1.04 13.03
C ALA A 302 -6.36 0.14 11.89
N ALA A 303 -7.11 -0.93 11.55
CA ALA A 303 -6.75 -1.81 10.45
C ALA A 303 -6.75 -1.09 9.07
N ASN A 304 -7.73 -0.22 8.82
CA ASN A 304 -7.76 0.61 7.61
C ASN A 304 -6.59 1.59 7.56
N PHE A 305 -6.25 2.26 8.67
CA PHE A 305 -5.08 3.15 8.71
C PHE A 305 -3.76 2.41 8.49
N VAL A 306 -3.58 1.24 9.12
CA VAL A 306 -2.36 0.43 8.93
C VAL A 306 -2.23 0.01 7.47
N ARG A 307 -3.30 -0.46 6.82
CA ARG A 307 -3.30 -0.77 5.40
C ARG A 307 -2.95 0.47 4.56
N ASN A 308 -3.58 1.61 4.80
CA ASN A 308 -3.33 2.85 4.04
C ASN A 308 -1.87 3.29 4.15
N ILE A 309 -1.32 3.32 5.38
CA ILE A 309 0.08 3.69 5.63
C ILE A 309 1.02 2.72 4.91
N TRP A 310 0.72 1.42 4.96
CA TRP A 310 1.54 0.41 4.31
C TRP A 310 1.52 0.55 2.80
N SER A 311 0.33 0.63 2.19
CA SER A 311 0.18 0.78 0.74
C SER A 311 0.86 2.05 0.23
N TYR A 312 0.63 3.19 0.90
CA TYR A 312 1.33 4.44 0.62
C TYR A 312 2.86 4.25 0.67
N ALA A 313 3.38 3.65 1.75
CA ALA A 313 4.83 3.53 1.92
C ALA A 313 5.48 2.66 0.84
N ILE A 314 4.86 1.55 0.47
CA ILE A 314 5.38 0.65 -0.59
C ILE A 314 5.33 1.35 -1.95
N ILE A 315 4.18 1.90 -2.35
CA ILE A 315 3.99 2.54 -3.65
C ILE A 315 4.93 3.74 -3.81
N PHE A 316 5.01 4.60 -2.80
CA PHE A 316 5.89 5.77 -2.86
C PHE A 316 7.38 5.40 -2.88
N CYS A 317 7.78 4.33 -2.20
CA CYS A 317 9.16 3.84 -2.27
C CYS A 317 9.50 3.21 -3.63
N GLY A 318 8.52 2.72 -4.36
CA GLY A 318 8.70 2.20 -5.72
C GLY A 318 8.87 3.31 -6.77
N HIS A 319 8.26 4.50 -6.56
CA HIS A 319 8.16 5.54 -7.60
C HIS A 319 8.97 6.81 -7.33
N PHE A 320 9.09 7.25 -6.07
CA PHE A 320 9.56 8.60 -5.75
C PHE A 320 10.86 8.70 -4.93
N PRO A 321 11.72 7.68 -4.83
CA PRO A 321 13.08 7.92 -4.34
C PRO A 321 13.83 8.91 -5.25
N ASP A 322 14.81 9.61 -4.71
CA ASP A 322 15.64 10.56 -5.47
C ASP A 322 16.27 9.96 -6.74
N GLN A 323 16.37 8.65 -6.79
CA GLN A 323 17.12 7.90 -7.81
C GLN A 323 16.31 7.60 -9.06
N THR A 324 14.97 7.69 -9.00
CA THR A 324 14.09 7.47 -10.17
C THR A 324 14.16 8.65 -11.12
N TYR A 325 14.05 8.37 -12.41
CA TYR A 325 14.05 9.39 -13.46
C TYR A 325 12.63 9.83 -13.79
N THR A 326 12.51 11.06 -14.26
CA THR A 326 11.31 11.59 -14.90
C THR A 326 11.66 12.01 -16.32
N PHE A 327 10.70 11.97 -17.23
CA PHE A 327 10.91 12.18 -18.66
C PHE A 327 10.04 13.33 -19.16
N THR A 328 10.47 13.99 -20.23
CA THR A 328 9.63 14.93 -20.96
C THR A 328 8.76 14.21 -21.97
N GLN A 329 7.74 14.88 -22.51
CA GLN A 329 6.92 14.30 -23.56
C GLN A 329 7.71 14.15 -24.87
N GLU A 330 8.62 15.09 -25.14
CA GLU A 330 9.47 15.11 -26.30
C GLU A 330 10.47 13.93 -26.30
N GLU A 331 10.99 13.55 -25.11
CA GLU A 331 11.88 12.38 -24.98
C GLU A 331 11.20 11.04 -25.27
N THR A 332 9.88 11.03 -25.23
CA THR A 332 9.07 9.80 -25.36
C THR A 332 8.19 9.82 -26.63
N GLU A 333 8.36 10.83 -27.48
CA GLU A 333 7.75 10.87 -28.79
C GLU A 333 8.39 9.79 -29.68
N ASP A 334 7.58 8.95 -30.31
CA ASP A 334 8.03 7.81 -31.15
C ASP A 334 8.91 6.78 -30.38
N GLU A 335 8.65 6.59 -29.09
CA GLU A 335 9.39 5.67 -28.22
C GLU A 335 9.34 4.21 -28.76
N THR A 336 10.50 3.62 -28.99
CA THR A 336 10.61 2.19 -29.37
C THR A 336 10.31 1.27 -28.21
N THR A 337 10.05 -0.02 -28.44
CA THR A 337 9.83 -1.02 -27.39
C THR A 337 10.99 -1.07 -26.40
N GLY A 338 12.22 -1.07 -26.88
CA GLY A 338 13.42 -1.08 -26.03
C GLY A 338 13.55 0.21 -25.21
N ALA A 339 13.29 1.37 -25.82
CA ALA A 339 13.30 2.65 -25.09
C ALA A 339 12.23 2.67 -23.99
N ARG A 340 11.03 2.13 -24.25
CA ARG A 340 9.97 1.97 -23.26
C ARG A 340 10.42 1.10 -22.08
N TYR A 341 11.04 -0.05 -22.33
CA TYR A 341 11.57 -0.89 -21.26
C TYR A 341 12.64 -0.16 -20.41
N VAL A 342 13.56 0.54 -21.06
CA VAL A 342 14.57 1.34 -20.35
C VAL A 342 13.91 2.45 -19.51
N ARG A 343 12.90 3.14 -20.03
CA ARG A 343 12.15 4.15 -19.29
C ARG A 343 11.45 3.56 -18.07
N GLN A 344 10.77 2.42 -18.20
CA GLN A 344 10.12 1.72 -17.09
C GLN A 344 11.13 1.34 -16.00
N LEU A 345 12.28 0.81 -16.39
CA LEU A 345 13.39 0.47 -15.50
C LEU A 345 13.97 1.68 -14.76
N LEU A 346 14.16 2.79 -15.44
CA LEU A 346 14.71 4.03 -14.86
C LEU A 346 13.67 4.77 -13.99
N GLY A 347 12.40 4.60 -14.29
CA GLY A 347 11.27 5.25 -13.58
C GLY A 347 10.91 4.58 -12.26
N ALA A 348 11.41 3.39 -11.98
CA ALA A 348 11.04 2.59 -10.82
C ALA A 348 12.23 2.30 -9.89
N ALA A 349 11.95 1.89 -8.66
CA ALA A 349 12.96 1.49 -7.68
C ALA A 349 12.49 0.28 -6.85
N ASN A 350 13.35 -0.70 -6.68
CA ASN A 350 13.11 -1.87 -5.87
C ASN A 350 13.37 -1.63 -4.39
N ILE A 351 12.70 -2.39 -3.55
CA ILE A 351 12.88 -2.40 -2.10
C ILE A 351 13.46 -3.75 -1.69
N GLU A 352 14.60 -3.74 -1.02
CA GLU A 352 15.19 -4.94 -0.46
C GLU A 352 14.35 -5.48 0.70
N GLY A 353 14.04 -6.77 0.68
CA GLY A 353 13.20 -7.38 1.71
C GLY A 353 13.33 -8.90 1.79
N SER A 354 12.75 -9.46 2.86
CA SER A 354 12.59 -10.91 2.99
C SER A 354 11.45 -11.42 2.09
N PRO A 355 11.35 -12.74 1.83
CA PRO A 355 10.21 -13.31 1.11
C PRO A 355 8.85 -12.90 1.69
N LEU A 356 8.73 -12.86 3.03
CA LEU A 356 7.50 -12.39 3.68
C LEU A 356 7.24 -10.90 3.40
N PHE A 357 8.28 -10.05 3.42
CA PHE A 357 8.13 -8.64 3.07
C PHE A 357 7.58 -8.48 1.66
N HIS A 358 8.09 -9.24 0.70
CA HIS A 358 7.62 -9.19 -0.68
C HIS A 358 6.15 -9.62 -0.79
N VAL A 359 5.72 -10.70 -0.13
CA VAL A 359 4.32 -11.11 -0.12
C VAL A 359 3.40 -10.01 0.46
N ILE A 360 3.74 -9.44 1.61
CA ILE A 360 2.90 -8.40 2.24
C ILE A 360 2.98 -7.04 1.54
N SER A 361 3.95 -6.84 0.66
CA SER A 361 4.05 -5.66 -0.20
C SER A 361 3.41 -5.86 -1.59
N GLY A 362 2.75 -7.01 -1.83
CA GLY A 362 2.20 -7.30 -3.15
C GLY A 362 3.26 -7.65 -4.21
N ASN A 363 4.42 -8.13 -3.76
CA ASN A 363 5.63 -8.27 -4.55
C ASN A 363 6.11 -6.95 -5.20
N LEU A 364 5.51 -5.80 -4.85
CA LEU A 364 5.95 -4.47 -5.29
C LEU A 364 7.30 -4.02 -4.69
N GLY A 365 7.92 -4.84 -3.85
CA GLY A 365 9.35 -4.74 -3.58
C GLY A 365 10.22 -4.99 -4.82
N TYR A 366 9.65 -5.60 -5.86
CA TYR A 366 10.22 -5.74 -7.20
C TYR A 366 9.57 -4.77 -8.19
N GLN A 367 9.55 -3.48 -7.85
CA GLN A 367 8.84 -2.47 -8.62
C GLN A 367 9.37 -2.31 -10.05
N VAL A 368 10.67 -2.51 -10.26
CA VAL A 368 11.29 -2.49 -11.59
C VAL A 368 10.70 -3.60 -12.47
N GLU A 369 10.66 -4.83 -11.97
CA GLU A 369 10.09 -5.98 -12.67
C GLU A 369 8.60 -5.84 -12.91
N HIS A 370 7.89 -5.26 -11.93
CA HIS A 370 6.47 -4.95 -12.06
C HIS A 370 6.20 -3.93 -13.19
N HIS A 371 7.02 -2.90 -13.31
CA HIS A 371 6.88 -1.92 -14.38
C HIS A 371 7.28 -2.45 -15.76
N LEU A 372 8.24 -3.37 -15.81
CA LEU A 372 8.59 -4.08 -17.05
C LEU A 372 7.44 -4.97 -17.53
N TYR A 373 6.79 -5.68 -16.60
CA TYR A 373 5.78 -6.71 -16.89
C TYR A 373 4.61 -6.67 -15.90
N PRO A 374 3.74 -5.65 -15.99
CA PRO A 374 2.64 -5.48 -15.02
C PRO A 374 1.61 -6.63 -15.07
N ASP A 375 1.50 -7.33 -16.18
CA ASP A 375 0.62 -8.47 -16.42
C ASP A 375 1.22 -9.83 -16.02
N MET A 376 2.50 -9.87 -15.67
CA MET A 376 3.19 -11.09 -15.20
C MET A 376 2.79 -11.40 -13.76
N PRO A 377 2.48 -12.66 -13.39
CA PRO A 377 2.24 -13.04 -12.00
C PRO A 377 3.34 -12.56 -11.05
N SER A 378 2.95 -11.84 -10.01
CA SER A 378 3.84 -11.16 -9.05
C SER A 378 4.91 -12.08 -8.43
N THR A 379 4.61 -13.38 -8.31
CA THR A 379 5.54 -14.40 -7.82
C THR A 379 6.77 -14.58 -8.72
N ARG A 380 6.66 -14.23 -9.99
CA ARG A 380 7.73 -14.38 -10.98
C ARG A 380 8.76 -13.26 -10.93
N TYR A 381 8.42 -12.10 -10.36
CA TYR A 381 9.35 -10.95 -10.29
C TYR A 381 10.67 -11.30 -9.61
N GLY A 382 10.63 -12.00 -8.47
CA GLY A 382 11.85 -12.45 -7.81
C GLY A 382 12.67 -13.47 -8.62
N GLU A 383 12.02 -14.26 -9.48
CA GLU A 383 12.68 -15.24 -10.34
C GLU A 383 13.40 -14.55 -11.52
N ILE A 384 12.81 -13.51 -12.10
CA ILE A 384 13.39 -12.79 -13.24
C ILE A 384 14.38 -11.68 -12.84
N ALA A 385 14.31 -11.16 -11.62
CA ALA A 385 15.16 -10.05 -11.15
C ALA A 385 16.68 -10.29 -11.38
N PRO A 386 17.23 -11.51 -11.26
CA PRO A 386 18.63 -11.76 -11.64
C PRO A 386 18.90 -11.49 -13.12
N ARG A 387 18.00 -11.91 -14.02
CA ARG A 387 18.17 -11.69 -15.47
C ARG A 387 18.01 -10.22 -15.86
N VAL A 388 17.08 -9.52 -15.23
CA VAL A 388 16.94 -8.05 -15.40
C VAL A 388 18.23 -7.34 -15.02
N ARG A 389 18.87 -7.75 -13.91
CA ARG A 389 20.16 -7.20 -13.48
C ARG A 389 21.31 -7.52 -14.45
N GLU A 390 21.31 -8.71 -15.06
CA GLU A 390 22.28 -9.08 -16.10
C GLU A 390 22.15 -8.18 -17.33
N ILE A 391 20.92 -7.91 -17.79
CA ILE A 391 20.64 -6.96 -18.87
C ILE A 391 21.12 -5.57 -18.48
N CYS A 392 20.80 -5.09 -17.28
CA CYS A 392 21.29 -3.80 -16.78
C CYS A 392 22.83 -3.72 -16.79
N THR A 393 23.50 -4.78 -16.36
CA THR A 393 24.98 -4.82 -16.34
C THR A 393 25.56 -4.78 -17.75
N ARG A 394 24.97 -5.54 -18.70
CA ARG A 394 25.43 -5.62 -20.10
C ARG A 394 25.32 -4.30 -20.83
N TYR A 395 24.25 -3.54 -20.58
CA TYR A 395 24.01 -2.26 -21.26
C TYR A 395 24.35 -1.05 -20.38
N GLU A 396 25.11 -1.25 -19.30
CA GLU A 396 25.53 -0.20 -18.37
C GLU A 396 24.37 0.66 -17.83
N LEU A 397 23.19 0.03 -17.62
CA LEU A 397 22.01 0.67 -17.08
C LEU A 397 22.02 0.63 -15.54
N PRO A 398 21.48 1.66 -14.87
CA PRO A 398 21.21 1.58 -13.44
C PRO A 398 20.11 0.57 -13.13
N TYR A 399 20.22 -0.12 -11.99
CA TYR A 399 19.15 -0.92 -11.41
C TYR A 399 18.92 -0.42 -9.99
N ASN A 400 17.83 0.34 -9.81
CA ASN A 400 17.55 1.00 -8.54
C ASN A 400 17.07 -0.01 -7.51
N THR A 401 17.81 -0.16 -6.42
CA THR A 401 17.39 -1.00 -5.28
C THR A 401 17.94 -0.43 -3.98
N GLY A 402 17.25 -0.69 -2.88
CA GLY A 402 17.74 -0.27 -1.57
C GLY A 402 16.83 -0.66 -0.41
N PRO A 403 17.36 -0.56 0.83
CA PRO A 403 16.58 -0.85 2.03
C PRO A 403 15.36 0.05 2.18
N PHE A 404 14.23 -0.54 2.62
CA PHE A 404 12.93 0.14 2.76
C PHE A 404 13.01 1.49 3.48
N LEU A 405 13.64 1.53 4.66
CA LEU A 405 13.72 2.79 5.44
C LEU A 405 14.54 3.87 4.73
N LYS A 406 15.54 3.49 3.95
CA LYS A 406 16.33 4.44 3.14
C LYS A 406 15.49 4.99 1.99
N GLN A 407 14.75 4.14 1.29
CA GLN A 407 13.83 4.57 0.23
C GLN A 407 12.77 5.52 0.78
N LEU A 408 12.11 5.14 1.88
CA LEU A 408 11.09 5.96 2.53
C LEU A 408 11.65 7.33 2.98
N TYR A 409 12.86 7.35 3.54
CA TYR A 409 13.54 8.60 3.91
C TYR A 409 13.78 9.49 2.68
N MET A 410 14.24 8.93 1.56
CA MET A 410 14.45 9.70 0.31
C MET A 410 13.13 10.32 -0.18
N VAL A 411 12.05 9.55 -0.17
CA VAL A 411 10.71 10.02 -0.53
C VAL A 411 10.28 11.19 0.36
N GLN A 412 10.30 11.01 1.68
CA GLN A 412 9.87 12.05 2.62
C GLN A 412 10.74 13.32 2.52
N ARG A 413 12.05 13.14 2.37
CA ARG A 413 12.97 14.25 2.15
C ARG A 413 12.65 15.02 0.86
N THR A 414 12.34 14.33 -0.23
CA THR A 414 11.99 14.95 -1.51
C THR A 414 10.71 15.77 -1.36
N ILE A 415 9.67 15.23 -0.74
CA ILE A 415 8.41 15.93 -0.50
C ILE A 415 8.64 17.20 0.34
N VAL A 416 9.36 17.09 1.46
CA VAL A 416 9.64 18.26 2.31
C VAL A 416 10.51 19.29 1.59
N ARG A 417 11.55 18.88 0.87
CA ARG A 417 12.46 19.77 0.17
C ARG A 417 11.78 20.52 -0.96
N LEU A 418 10.97 19.83 -1.75
CA LEU A 418 10.28 20.41 -2.91
C LEU A 418 9.02 21.20 -2.54
N ALA A 419 8.61 21.22 -1.27
CA ALA A 419 7.62 22.15 -0.75
C ALA A 419 8.06 23.60 -0.93
N PHE A 420 9.36 23.88 -0.90
CA PHE A 420 9.94 25.22 -1.03
C PHE A 420 10.34 25.52 -2.47
N PRO A 421 10.40 26.83 -2.86
CA PRO A 421 10.86 27.21 -4.19
C PRO A 421 12.31 26.76 -4.42
N GLY A 422 12.65 26.46 -5.68
CA GLY A 422 13.93 25.87 -6.08
C GLY A 422 13.96 24.37 -5.90
N GLY A 423 15.10 23.82 -5.52
CA GLY A 423 15.39 22.40 -5.44
C GLY A 423 16.36 21.99 -6.54
N LYS A 424 17.48 21.35 -6.13
CA LYS A 424 18.45 20.81 -7.07
C LYS A 424 18.06 19.35 -7.38
N VAL A 425 18.27 18.95 -8.62
CA VAL A 425 18.23 17.55 -9.00
C VAL A 425 19.22 16.77 -8.13
N ARG A 426 18.80 15.63 -7.64
CA ARG A 426 19.69 14.77 -6.84
C ARG A 426 20.52 13.89 -7.79
N PRO A 427 21.75 13.52 -7.38
CA PRO A 427 22.54 12.58 -8.15
C PRO A 427 21.76 11.29 -8.43
N LYS A 428 21.79 10.86 -9.67
CA LYS A 428 21.20 9.60 -10.12
C LYS A 428 22.23 8.47 -9.99
N PRO A 429 21.80 7.21 -9.83
CA PRO A 429 22.72 6.09 -9.79
C PRO A 429 23.42 5.93 -11.15
N GLY A 430 24.67 5.51 -11.12
CA GLY A 430 25.39 5.05 -12.30
C GLY A 430 24.97 3.63 -12.70
N PRO A 431 25.68 3.04 -13.68
CA PRO A 431 25.49 1.65 -14.07
C PRO A 431 25.47 0.70 -12.89
N TYR A 432 24.64 -0.33 -12.96
CA TYR A 432 24.55 -1.34 -11.92
C TYR A 432 25.87 -2.11 -11.77
N GLN A 433 26.42 -2.09 -10.58
CA GLN A 433 27.68 -2.76 -10.22
C GLN A 433 27.50 -3.81 -9.12
N GLY A 434 26.27 -4.35 -9.00
CA GLY A 434 25.98 -5.40 -8.03
C GLY A 434 26.80 -6.68 -8.29
N PRO A 435 26.75 -7.66 -7.36
CA PRO A 435 27.44 -8.92 -7.54
C PRO A 435 26.99 -9.57 -8.85
N ALA A 436 27.96 -9.97 -9.67
CA ALA A 436 27.70 -10.75 -10.88
C ALA A 436 26.82 -11.94 -10.49
N VAL A 437 25.71 -12.11 -11.19
CA VAL A 437 24.83 -13.27 -10.97
C VAL A 437 25.63 -14.50 -11.32
N ARG A 438 25.92 -15.37 -10.35
CA ARG A 438 26.51 -16.68 -10.63
C ARG A 438 25.45 -17.46 -11.39
N THR A 439 25.68 -17.70 -12.66
CA THR A 439 24.91 -18.65 -13.45
C THR A 439 24.96 -20.02 -12.74
N SER A 440 23.80 -20.65 -12.57
CA SER A 440 23.64 -21.95 -11.90
C SER A 440 24.29 -23.08 -12.71
N GLY A 441 25.59 -23.05 -12.87
CA GLY A 441 26.37 -24.03 -13.65
C GLY A 441 27.83 -24.16 -13.23
N GLU A 442 28.38 -23.16 -12.56
CA GLU A 442 29.77 -23.22 -12.11
C GLU A 442 29.89 -23.68 -10.66
N ARG A 443 30.24 -24.97 -10.46
CA ARG A 443 30.72 -25.43 -9.16
C ARG A 443 31.95 -24.63 -8.76
N PRO A 444 32.10 -24.22 -7.50
CA PRO A 444 33.31 -23.57 -7.04
C PRO A 444 34.48 -24.58 -7.20
N THR A 445 35.40 -24.26 -8.06
CA THR A 445 36.72 -24.85 -8.00
C THR A 445 37.35 -24.44 -6.68
N GLN A 446 37.42 -25.35 -5.73
CA GLN A 446 38.25 -25.19 -4.53
C GLN A 446 39.71 -25.08 -4.99
N THR A 447 40.24 -23.87 -5.08
CA THR A 447 41.69 -23.69 -5.00
C THR A 447 42.07 -23.88 -3.53
N ALA A 448 42.52 -25.11 -3.24
CA ALA A 448 43.30 -25.37 -2.06
C ALA A 448 44.65 -24.63 -2.23
N GLU A 449 44.88 -23.57 -1.47
CA GLU A 449 46.20 -23.13 -1.12
C GLU A 449 46.39 -23.35 0.37
N ALA A 450 47.17 -24.40 0.62
CA ALA A 450 47.83 -24.64 1.91
C ALA A 450 49.02 -23.72 2.03
N ALA A 451 49.14 -23.00 3.13
CA ALA A 451 50.37 -22.74 3.90
C ALA A 451 49.97 -22.06 5.23
#